data_b678caea7808274601ba5d2a8574cab7
#
_entry.id   b678caea7808274601ba5d2a8574cab7
#
_cell.length_a   1.000
_cell.length_b   1.000
_cell.length_c   1.000
_cell.angle_alpha   90.00
_cell.angle_beta   90.00
_cell.angle_gamma   90.00
#
_symmetry.space_group_name_H-M   'P 1'
#
loop_
_entity.id
_entity.type
_entity.pdbx_description
1 polymer ?
#
loop_
_entity_poly.entity_id
_entity_poly.type
_entity_poly.pdbx_seq_one_letter_code
_entity_poly.pdbx_strand_id
1 'polypeptide(L)'
;MYVAADHPLDSYYIDIIRDELNLKDVQFSNDVSAYIDYKFKPQLKTLGPKYGKQLGEIRTQLSQLDGHKAMGELNETGSLKLTLSSGEIALDKDDVLIESEQKEGFYTLSENGVTVAISTVLTPELIEEGFVREVISKVQTMRKDSGFEVMDHITVSVSGSEKVMAVVDKNREAISHDVLADDI
;
A
#
# COMPACT_ATOMS: atom_id res chain seq x y z
N MET A 1 -2.53 -5.03 5.55
CA MET A 1 -2.48 -5.20 4.07
C MET A 1 -3.83 -5.69 3.59
N TYR A 2 -4.28 -5.22 2.43
CA TYR A 2 -5.51 -5.65 1.78
C TYR A 2 -5.15 -6.31 0.45
N VAL A 3 -5.80 -7.41 0.14
CA VAL A 3 -5.55 -8.20 -1.08
C VAL A 3 -6.88 -8.44 -1.78
N ALA A 4 -6.97 -8.07 -3.06
CA ALA A 4 -8.06 -8.51 -3.93
C ALA A 4 -7.51 -9.55 -4.91
N ALA A 5 -8.15 -10.70 -4.91
CA ALA A 5 -7.87 -11.81 -5.81
C ALA A 5 -9.15 -12.60 -6.03
N ASP A 6 -9.20 -13.40 -7.09
CA ASP A 6 -10.37 -14.23 -7.43
C ASP A 6 -10.74 -15.22 -6.32
N HIS A 7 -9.73 -15.68 -5.55
CA HIS A 7 -9.91 -16.60 -4.45
C HIS A 7 -9.08 -16.17 -3.24
N PRO A 8 -9.65 -16.18 -2.02
CA PRO A 8 -8.87 -15.97 -0.81
C PRO A 8 -7.89 -17.15 -0.59
N LEU A 9 -6.74 -16.84 0.00
CA LEU A 9 -5.81 -17.88 0.44
C LEU A 9 -6.29 -18.55 1.73
N ASP A 10 -5.82 -19.79 1.95
CA ASP A 10 -5.97 -20.47 3.24
C ASP A 10 -5.26 -19.68 4.35
N SER A 11 -5.79 -19.78 5.59
CA SER A 11 -5.25 -19.07 6.75
C SER A 11 -3.76 -19.35 6.99
N TYR A 12 -3.30 -20.56 6.69
CA TYR A 12 -1.89 -20.93 6.78
C TYR A 12 -0.98 -20.02 5.93
N TYR A 13 -1.37 -19.75 4.69
CA TYR A 13 -0.60 -18.86 3.81
C TYR A 13 -0.71 -17.39 4.24
N ILE A 14 -1.85 -16.99 4.79
CA ILE A 14 -2.05 -15.64 5.34
C ILE A 14 -1.09 -15.40 6.51
N ASP A 15 -0.94 -16.39 7.39
CA ASP A 15 -0.01 -16.30 8.52
C ASP A 15 1.44 -16.19 8.04
N ILE A 16 1.86 -17.00 7.05
CA ILE A 16 3.20 -16.89 6.46
C ILE A 16 3.42 -15.48 5.87
N ILE A 17 2.48 -14.96 5.08
CA ILE A 17 2.59 -13.62 4.48
C ILE A 17 2.71 -12.55 5.57
N ARG A 18 1.92 -12.66 6.63
CA ARG A 18 1.94 -11.72 7.74
C ARG A 18 3.30 -11.72 8.44
N ASP A 19 3.83 -12.90 8.72
CA ASP A 19 5.08 -13.07 9.46
C ASP A 19 6.30 -12.65 8.60
N GLU A 20 6.38 -13.12 7.35
CA GLU A 20 7.49 -12.80 6.44
C GLU A 20 7.55 -11.30 6.05
N LEU A 21 6.39 -10.67 5.89
CA LEU A 21 6.32 -9.25 5.54
C LEU A 21 6.17 -8.32 6.75
N ASN A 22 6.21 -8.86 7.97
CA ASN A 22 6.04 -8.10 9.21
C ASN A 22 4.76 -7.26 9.25
N LEU A 23 3.65 -7.83 8.80
CA LEU A 23 2.36 -7.18 8.76
C LEU A 23 1.55 -7.48 10.03
N LYS A 24 0.80 -6.50 10.50
CA LYS A 24 -0.12 -6.71 11.64
C LYS A 24 -1.37 -7.49 11.24
N ASP A 25 -1.83 -7.27 10.02
CA ASP A 25 -3.04 -7.91 9.51
C ASP A 25 -3.01 -8.01 7.99
N VAL A 26 -3.61 -9.07 7.45
CA VAL A 26 -3.78 -9.32 6.03
C VAL A 26 -5.24 -9.66 5.79
N GLN A 27 -5.95 -8.82 5.05
CA GLN A 27 -7.36 -8.97 4.75
C GLN A 27 -7.57 -9.22 3.26
N PHE A 28 -8.36 -10.22 2.93
CA PHE A 28 -8.84 -10.44 1.58
C PHE A 28 -10.17 -9.70 1.38
N SER A 29 -10.26 -8.95 0.31
CA SER A 29 -11.45 -8.21 -0.09
C SER A 29 -11.67 -8.40 -1.58
N ASN A 30 -12.90 -8.56 -2.00
CA ASN A 30 -13.25 -8.58 -3.42
C ASN A 30 -13.16 -7.18 -4.05
N ASP A 31 -13.01 -6.15 -3.24
CA ASP A 31 -12.96 -4.76 -3.67
C ASP A 31 -11.81 -4.02 -2.98
N VAL A 32 -10.83 -3.61 -3.75
CA VAL A 32 -9.73 -2.73 -3.36
C VAL A 32 -9.89 -1.31 -3.90
N SER A 33 -11.02 -1.00 -4.55
CA SER A 33 -11.30 0.33 -5.08
C SER A 33 -11.24 1.41 -3.99
N ALA A 34 -11.53 1.04 -2.74
CA ALA A 34 -11.40 1.94 -1.58
C ALA A 34 -9.97 2.46 -1.34
N TYR A 35 -8.95 1.83 -1.94
CA TYR A 35 -7.52 2.16 -1.75
C TYR A 35 -6.85 2.73 -3.01
N ILE A 36 -7.64 2.95 -4.06
CA ILE A 36 -7.19 3.48 -5.35
C ILE A 36 -8.12 4.63 -5.70
N ASP A 37 -7.58 5.78 -6.02
CA ASP A 37 -8.36 6.88 -6.60
C ASP A 37 -8.31 6.81 -8.12
N TYR A 38 -9.46 7.04 -8.78
CA TYR A 38 -9.55 7.06 -10.23
C TYR A 38 -9.64 8.49 -10.74
N LYS A 39 -8.80 8.83 -11.72
CA LYS A 39 -8.87 10.10 -12.45
C LYS A 39 -9.22 9.86 -13.90
N PHE A 40 -10.15 10.65 -14.39
CA PHE A 40 -10.61 10.57 -15.76
C PHE A 40 -10.06 11.74 -16.58
N LYS A 41 -9.47 11.44 -17.72
CA LYS A 41 -8.99 12.44 -18.69
C LYS A 41 -9.62 12.18 -20.07
N PRO A 42 -9.85 13.24 -20.87
CA PRO A 42 -10.38 13.04 -22.21
C PRO A 42 -9.37 12.35 -23.13
N GLN A 43 -9.79 11.32 -23.86
CA GLN A 43 -9.01 10.72 -24.92
C GLN A 43 -9.09 11.64 -26.17
N LEU A 44 -8.02 12.39 -26.41
CA LEU A 44 -8.03 13.43 -27.46
C LEU A 44 -8.20 12.86 -28.88
N LYS A 45 -7.77 11.62 -29.12
CA LYS A 45 -7.87 10.96 -30.43
C LYS A 45 -9.33 10.72 -30.85
N THR A 46 -10.17 10.32 -29.87
CA THR A 46 -11.58 10.01 -30.13
C THR A 46 -12.47 11.24 -29.96
N LEU A 47 -12.21 12.06 -28.93
CA LEU A 47 -13.02 13.23 -28.62
C LEU A 47 -12.70 14.46 -29.47
N GLY A 48 -11.47 14.60 -29.98
CA GLY A 48 -11.09 15.71 -30.82
C GLY A 48 -11.99 15.92 -32.04
N PRO A 49 -12.21 14.88 -32.86
CA PRO A 49 -13.13 14.96 -33.99
C PRO A 49 -14.59 15.18 -33.61
N LYS A 50 -15.05 14.61 -32.48
CA LYS A 50 -16.45 14.67 -32.02
C LYS A 50 -16.78 16.02 -31.34
N TYR A 51 -15.90 16.49 -30.45
CA TYR A 51 -16.18 17.57 -29.50
C TYR A 51 -15.07 18.62 -29.39
N GLY A 52 -14.30 18.86 -30.44
CA GLY A 52 -13.09 19.69 -30.41
C GLY A 52 -13.21 21.03 -29.69
N LYS A 53 -14.34 21.77 -29.92
CA LYS A 53 -14.61 23.06 -29.27
C LYS A 53 -14.97 22.94 -27.77
N GLN A 54 -15.42 21.76 -27.32
CA GLN A 54 -15.92 21.49 -25.99
C GLN A 54 -14.93 20.69 -25.13
N LEU A 55 -13.76 20.34 -25.68
CA LEU A 55 -12.75 19.55 -24.97
C LEU A 55 -12.30 20.18 -23.64
N GLY A 56 -12.27 21.50 -23.58
CA GLY A 56 -11.96 22.23 -22.33
C GLY A 56 -13.01 21.98 -21.24
N GLU A 57 -14.28 22.04 -21.61
CA GLU A 57 -15.40 21.80 -20.72
C GLU A 57 -15.46 20.33 -20.28
N ILE A 58 -15.28 19.39 -21.23
CA ILE A 58 -15.20 17.96 -20.94
C ILE A 58 -14.06 17.66 -19.96
N ARG A 59 -12.87 18.25 -20.16
CA ARG A 59 -11.75 18.07 -19.25
C ARG A 59 -12.07 18.56 -17.84
N THR A 60 -12.71 19.74 -17.72
CA THR A 60 -13.11 20.27 -16.42
C THR A 60 -14.13 19.39 -15.73
N GLN A 61 -15.15 18.94 -16.44
CA GLN A 61 -16.17 18.03 -15.93
C GLN A 61 -15.56 16.70 -15.46
N LEU A 62 -14.73 16.06 -16.28
CA LEU A 62 -14.04 14.81 -15.95
C LEU A 62 -13.14 14.95 -14.71
N SER A 63 -12.47 16.09 -14.54
CA SER A 63 -11.61 16.35 -13.37
C SER A 63 -12.38 16.59 -12.06
N GLN A 64 -13.67 16.87 -12.13
CA GLN A 64 -14.54 17.10 -10.98
C GLN A 64 -15.38 15.87 -10.60
N LEU A 65 -15.34 14.81 -11.39
CA LEU A 65 -16.05 13.58 -11.09
C LEU A 65 -15.50 12.92 -9.82
N ASP A 66 -16.41 12.32 -9.06
CA ASP A 66 -16.06 11.31 -8.08
C ASP A 66 -15.58 10.06 -8.84
N GLY A 67 -14.28 9.78 -8.78
CA GLY A 67 -13.65 8.72 -9.58
C GLY A 67 -14.27 7.34 -9.36
N HIS A 68 -14.68 7.02 -8.12
CA HIS A 68 -15.30 5.72 -7.81
C HIS A 68 -16.69 5.59 -8.40
N LYS A 69 -17.52 6.65 -8.27
CA LYS A 69 -18.87 6.66 -8.87
C LYS A 69 -18.80 6.61 -10.38
N ALA A 70 -17.90 7.37 -10.99
CA ALA A 70 -17.69 7.38 -12.42
C ALA A 70 -17.20 6.02 -12.93
N MET A 71 -16.30 5.34 -12.19
CA MET A 71 -15.84 3.99 -12.54
C MET A 71 -16.97 2.97 -12.42
N GLY A 72 -17.79 3.06 -11.38
CA GLY A 72 -19.00 2.25 -11.22
C GLY A 72 -19.98 2.44 -12.37
N GLU A 73 -20.34 3.68 -12.71
CA GLU A 73 -21.22 4.02 -13.81
C GLU A 73 -20.69 3.46 -15.15
N LEU A 74 -19.40 3.66 -15.42
CA LEU A 74 -18.77 3.18 -16.65
C LEU A 74 -18.77 1.65 -16.75
N ASN A 75 -18.60 0.94 -15.65
CA ASN A 75 -18.65 -0.53 -15.62
C ASN A 75 -20.07 -1.08 -15.77
N GLU A 76 -21.07 -0.41 -15.21
CA GLU A 76 -22.47 -0.84 -15.25
C GLU A 76 -23.15 -0.50 -16.57
N THR A 77 -22.92 0.71 -17.09
CA THR A 77 -23.66 1.23 -18.26
C THR A 77 -22.83 1.28 -19.54
N GLY A 78 -21.51 1.11 -19.44
CA GLY A 78 -20.56 1.24 -20.55
C GLY A 78 -20.25 2.68 -20.96
N SER A 79 -20.86 3.69 -20.31
CA SER A 79 -20.65 5.10 -20.64
C SER A 79 -20.77 6.01 -19.44
N LEU A 80 -20.09 7.18 -19.51
CA LEU A 80 -20.20 8.28 -18.53
C LEU A 80 -21.07 9.39 -19.11
N LYS A 81 -22.06 9.86 -18.33
CA LYS A 81 -22.90 10.99 -18.70
C LYS A 81 -22.29 12.28 -18.17
N LEU A 82 -22.09 13.23 -19.06
CA LEU A 82 -21.64 14.59 -18.70
C LEU A 82 -22.65 15.62 -19.18
N THR A 83 -22.84 16.66 -18.36
CA THR A 83 -23.73 17.79 -18.70
C THR A 83 -22.88 18.98 -19.13
N LEU A 84 -22.83 19.25 -20.41
CA LEU A 84 -22.13 20.38 -20.98
C LEU A 84 -23.07 21.55 -21.22
N SER A 85 -22.52 22.73 -21.48
CA SER A 85 -23.30 23.93 -21.86
C SER A 85 -24.15 23.72 -23.11
N SER A 86 -23.79 22.78 -23.99
CA SER A 86 -24.52 22.40 -25.21
C SER A 86 -25.56 21.30 -25.01
N GLY A 87 -25.65 20.68 -23.83
CA GLY A 87 -26.54 19.56 -23.53
C GLY A 87 -25.79 18.34 -22.94
N GLU A 88 -26.54 17.28 -22.69
CA GLU A 88 -25.96 16.02 -22.18
C GLU A 88 -25.21 15.28 -23.28
N ILE A 89 -24.06 14.73 -22.92
CA ILE A 89 -23.28 13.83 -23.76
C ILE A 89 -22.99 12.54 -22.99
N ALA A 90 -22.78 11.44 -23.73
CA ALA A 90 -22.30 10.17 -23.19
C ALA A 90 -20.89 9.90 -23.76
N LEU A 91 -19.97 9.58 -22.88
CA LEU A 91 -18.60 9.21 -23.24
C LEU A 91 -18.40 7.71 -23.00
N ASP A 92 -18.01 6.99 -24.03
CA ASP A 92 -17.69 5.58 -23.95
C ASP A 92 -16.33 5.35 -23.28
N LYS A 93 -16.03 4.10 -22.94
CA LYS A 93 -14.75 3.73 -22.33
C LYS A 93 -13.53 4.14 -23.18
N ASP A 94 -13.68 4.11 -24.52
CA ASP A 94 -12.65 4.53 -25.47
C ASP A 94 -12.48 6.05 -25.58
N ASP A 95 -13.43 6.82 -25.06
CA ASP A 95 -13.42 8.28 -25.07
C ASP A 95 -12.69 8.87 -23.84
N VAL A 96 -12.37 8.05 -22.85
CA VAL A 96 -11.71 8.45 -21.61
C VAL A 96 -10.42 7.69 -21.34
N LEU A 97 -9.44 8.39 -20.83
CA LEU A 97 -8.24 7.79 -20.22
C LEU A 97 -8.49 7.69 -18.72
N ILE A 98 -8.42 6.47 -18.19
CA ILE A 98 -8.58 6.20 -16.76
C ILE A 98 -7.20 6.01 -16.17
N GLU A 99 -6.82 6.90 -15.27
CA GLU A 99 -5.60 6.80 -14.48
C GLU A 99 -5.96 6.38 -13.07
N SER A 100 -5.29 5.36 -12.55
CA SER A 100 -5.38 5.00 -11.14
C SER A 100 -4.25 5.69 -10.37
N GLU A 101 -4.60 6.43 -9.34
CA GLU A 101 -3.66 7.00 -8.40
C GLU A 101 -3.79 6.29 -7.06
N GLN A 102 -2.67 6.21 -6.35
CA GLN A 102 -2.66 5.66 -5.01
C GLN A 102 -3.35 6.63 -4.06
N LYS A 103 -4.25 6.10 -3.25
CA LYS A 103 -4.89 6.89 -2.19
C LYS A 103 -3.84 7.27 -1.14
N GLU A 104 -3.92 8.48 -0.63
CA GLU A 104 -3.06 8.95 0.45
C GLU A 104 -3.08 7.96 1.64
N GLY A 105 -1.91 7.58 2.11
CA GLY A 105 -1.75 6.60 3.20
C GLY A 105 -1.74 5.13 2.74
N PHE A 106 -1.79 4.85 1.43
CA PHE A 106 -1.68 3.50 0.89
C PHE A 106 -0.67 3.43 -0.25
N TYR A 107 -0.03 2.28 -0.37
CA TYR A 107 0.72 1.89 -1.55
C TYR A 107 0.01 0.71 -2.20
N THR A 108 -0.33 0.84 -3.48
CA THR A 108 -1.13 -0.15 -4.20
C THR A 108 -0.39 -0.65 -5.44
N LEU A 109 -0.41 -1.95 -5.66
CA LEU A 109 0.16 -2.59 -6.84
C LEU A 109 -0.83 -3.64 -7.36
N SER A 110 -1.03 -3.66 -8.68
CA SER A 110 -1.88 -4.65 -9.36
C SER A 110 -1.09 -5.38 -10.42
N GLU A 111 -1.09 -6.70 -10.37
CA GLU A 111 -0.45 -7.55 -11.36
C GLU A 111 -1.21 -8.89 -11.47
N ASN A 112 -1.37 -9.40 -12.69
CA ASN A 112 -1.97 -10.72 -12.98
C ASN A 112 -3.33 -10.98 -12.30
N GLY A 113 -4.19 -9.97 -12.19
CA GLY A 113 -5.51 -10.11 -11.55
C GLY A 113 -5.50 -10.05 -10.02
N VAL A 114 -4.32 -9.88 -9.40
CA VAL A 114 -4.17 -9.67 -7.97
C VAL A 114 -3.85 -8.21 -7.71
N THR A 115 -4.56 -7.59 -6.78
CA THR A 115 -4.24 -6.24 -6.31
C THR A 115 -3.93 -6.27 -4.83
N VAL A 116 -2.83 -5.65 -4.46
CA VAL A 116 -2.38 -5.51 -3.08
C VAL A 116 -2.35 -4.03 -2.70
N ALA A 117 -2.92 -3.69 -1.55
CA ALA A 117 -2.83 -2.36 -0.95
C ALA A 117 -2.23 -2.45 0.46
N ILE A 118 -1.14 -1.72 0.70
CA ILE A 118 -0.47 -1.68 2.00
C ILE A 118 -0.66 -0.29 2.60
N SER A 119 -1.13 -0.22 3.85
CA SER A 119 -1.14 1.05 4.60
C SER A 119 0.29 1.50 4.87
N THR A 120 0.59 2.75 4.53
CA THR A 120 1.88 3.40 4.77
C THR A 120 1.86 4.31 6.01
N VAL A 121 0.73 4.32 6.73
CA VAL A 121 0.59 5.11 7.96
C VAL A 121 1.31 4.37 9.09
N LEU A 122 2.40 4.94 9.57
CA LEU A 122 3.19 4.40 10.68
C LEU A 122 2.76 5.06 11.99
N THR A 123 2.32 4.24 12.95
CA THR A 123 2.10 4.70 14.32
C THR A 123 3.43 4.75 15.10
N PRO A 124 3.51 5.50 16.22
CA PRO A 124 4.70 5.49 17.08
C PRO A 124 5.12 4.08 17.50
N GLU A 125 4.17 3.19 17.77
CA GLU A 125 4.40 1.80 18.17
C GLU A 125 5.03 0.99 17.03
N LEU A 126 4.55 1.17 15.79
CA LEU A 126 5.13 0.51 14.60
C LEU A 126 6.55 1.01 14.31
N ILE A 127 6.80 2.30 14.52
CA ILE A 127 8.15 2.87 14.39
C ILE A 127 9.09 2.28 15.44
N GLU A 128 8.65 2.18 16.69
CA GLU A 128 9.43 1.56 17.78
C GLU A 128 9.73 0.09 17.48
N GLU A 129 8.71 -0.68 17.06
CA GLU A 129 8.88 -2.08 16.68
C GLU A 129 9.86 -2.25 15.52
N GLY A 130 9.76 -1.40 14.48
CA GLY A 130 10.71 -1.39 13.38
C GLY A 130 12.13 -1.12 13.84
N PHE A 131 12.32 -0.21 14.80
CA PHE A 131 13.62 0.08 15.40
C PHE A 131 14.17 -1.13 16.17
N VAL A 132 13.35 -1.79 17.00
CA VAL A 132 13.76 -3.00 17.74
C VAL A 132 14.20 -4.11 16.76
N ARG A 133 13.46 -4.34 15.69
CA ARG A 133 13.83 -5.31 14.63
C ARG A 133 15.15 -4.96 13.95
N GLU A 134 15.41 -3.67 13.71
CA GLU A 134 16.68 -3.22 13.14
C GLU A 134 17.84 -3.51 14.11
N VAL A 135 17.67 -3.29 15.42
CA VAL A 135 18.68 -3.64 16.45
C VAL A 135 18.95 -5.15 16.42
N ILE A 136 17.90 -5.98 16.47
CA ILE A 136 18.04 -7.44 16.39
C ILE A 136 18.79 -7.85 15.12
N SER A 137 18.40 -7.32 13.97
CA SER A 137 19.03 -7.60 12.67
C SER A 137 20.52 -7.24 12.67
N LYS A 138 20.90 -6.08 13.25
CA LYS A 138 22.29 -5.67 13.37
C LYS A 138 23.09 -6.63 14.26
N VAL A 139 22.55 -6.99 15.42
CA VAL A 139 23.21 -7.94 16.32
C VAL A 139 23.38 -9.32 15.64
N GLN A 140 22.35 -9.82 14.96
CA GLN A 140 22.45 -11.09 14.23
C GLN A 140 23.48 -11.03 13.08
N THR A 141 23.58 -9.90 12.40
CA THR A 141 24.64 -9.69 11.39
C THR A 141 26.03 -9.71 12.03
N MET A 142 26.21 -9.02 13.17
CA MET A 142 27.49 -9.03 13.91
C MET A 142 27.86 -10.43 14.39
N ARG A 143 26.90 -11.22 14.89
CA ARG A 143 27.11 -12.61 15.26
C ARG A 143 27.64 -13.43 14.09
N LYS A 144 26.96 -13.37 12.94
CA LYS A 144 27.35 -14.06 11.70
C LYS A 144 28.76 -13.66 11.24
N ASP A 145 29.04 -12.36 11.19
CA ASP A 145 30.32 -11.84 10.70
C ASP A 145 31.48 -12.17 11.65
N SER A 146 31.19 -12.36 12.94
CA SER A 146 32.16 -12.78 13.96
C SER A 146 32.33 -14.29 14.07
N GLY A 147 31.59 -15.09 13.28
CA GLY A 147 31.71 -16.54 13.25
C GLY A 147 31.07 -17.25 14.44
N PHE A 148 30.10 -16.63 15.12
CA PHE A 148 29.33 -17.29 16.18
C PHE A 148 28.42 -18.38 15.59
N GLU A 149 28.29 -19.48 16.34
CA GLU A 149 27.31 -20.53 16.05
C GLU A 149 25.89 -20.05 16.43
N VAL A 150 24.88 -20.70 15.84
CA VAL A 150 23.46 -20.32 16.02
C VAL A 150 23.06 -20.32 17.50
N MET A 151 23.59 -21.26 18.29
CA MET A 151 23.24 -21.46 19.71
C MET A 151 24.19 -20.74 20.68
N ASP A 152 25.18 -19.99 20.19
CA ASP A 152 26.09 -19.27 21.07
C ASP A 152 25.35 -18.14 21.81
N HIS A 153 25.58 -18.06 23.11
CA HIS A 153 25.11 -16.95 23.93
C HIS A 153 26.12 -15.81 23.90
N ILE A 154 25.62 -14.57 23.97
CA ILE A 154 26.44 -13.36 23.87
C ILE A 154 26.11 -12.35 24.98
N THR A 155 27.02 -11.42 25.20
CA THR A 155 26.73 -10.15 25.88
C THR A 155 26.74 -9.01 24.89
N VAL A 156 25.70 -8.17 24.89
CA VAL A 156 25.55 -7.05 23.98
C VAL A 156 25.81 -5.74 24.74
N SER A 157 26.65 -4.90 24.19
CA SER A 157 26.84 -3.53 24.74
C SER A 157 26.27 -2.52 23.73
N VAL A 158 25.34 -1.71 24.18
CA VAL A 158 24.68 -0.69 23.36
C VAL A 158 25.10 0.69 23.81
N SER A 159 25.39 1.57 22.85
CA SER A 159 25.60 2.99 23.11
C SER A 159 24.91 3.82 22.05
N GLY A 160 24.35 4.95 22.43
CA GLY A 160 23.62 5.80 21.50
C GLY A 160 23.00 7.02 22.18
N SER A 161 22.05 7.67 21.48
CA SER A 161 21.27 8.76 22.07
C SER A 161 20.33 8.25 23.16
N GLU A 162 19.89 9.15 24.06
CA GLU A 162 18.91 8.82 25.09
C GLU A 162 17.67 8.12 24.54
N LYS A 163 17.21 8.54 23.36
CA LYS A 163 16.05 7.93 22.69
C LYS A 163 16.32 6.47 22.29
N VAL A 164 17.53 6.20 21.77
CA VAL A 164 17.96 4.83 21.41
C VAL A 164 18.03 3.96 22.65
N MET A 165 18.67 4.45 23.69
CA MET A 165 18.82 3.72 24.96
C MET A 165 17.45 3.41 25.57
N ALA A 166 16.53 4.38 25.61
CA ALA A 166 15.18 4.18 26.15
C ALA A 166 14.40 3.09 25.42
N VAL A 167 14.51 3.01 24.06
CA VAL A 167 13.85 1.96 23.28
C VAL A 167 14.47 0.58 23.55
N VAL A 168 15.80 0.49 23.62
CA VAL A 168 16.48 -0.77 23.93
C VAL A 168 16.12 -1.25 25.33
N ASP A 169 16.18 -0.37 26.35
CA ASP A 169 15.84 -0.71 27.73
C ASP A 169 14.39 -1.19 27.88
N LYS A 170 13.46 -0.52 27.20
CA LYS A 170 12.03 -0.90 27.22
C LYS A 170 11.79 -2.28 26.60
N ASN A 171 12.56 -2.66 25.58
CA ASN A 171 12.40 -3.88 24.82
C ASN A 171 13.52 -4.92 25.10
N ARG A 172 14.24 -4.75 26.21
CA ARG A 172 15.43 -5.56 26.57
C ARG A 172 15.14 -7.07 26.51
N GLU A 173 14.07 -7.54 27.12
CA GLU A 173 13.72 -8.97 27.16
C GLU A 173 13.51 -9.54 25.76
N ALA A 174 12.75 -8.85 24.89
CA ALA A 174 12.50 -9.29 23.53
C ALA A 174 13.78 -9.34 22.71
N ILE A 175 14.62 -8.31 22.81
CA ILE A 175 15.91 -8.26 22.10
C ILE A 175 16.81 -9.39 22.59
N SER A 176 16.96 -9.56 23.92
CA SER A 176 17.80 -10.60 24.51
C SER A 176 17.40 -11.99 24.06
N HIS A 177 16.09 -12.27 24.07
CA HIS A 177 15.54 -13.55 23.61
C HIS A 177 15.91 -13.82 22.14
N ASP A 178 15.68 -12.85 21.25
CA ASP A 178 15.85 -13.04 19.81
C ASP A 178 17.31 -13.11 19.37
N VAL A 179 18.24 -12.53 20.14
CA VAL A 179 19.67 -12.57 19.81
C VAL A 179 20.47 -13.52 20.71
N LEU A 180 19.83 -14.26 21.61
CA LEU A 180 20.46 -15.13 22.61
C LEU A 180 21.48 -14.35 23.48
N ALA A 181 21.09 -13.16 23.95
CA ALA A 181 21.92 -12.39 24.84
C ALA A 181 21.62 -12.73 26.30
N ASP A 182 22.68 -13.04 27.08
CA ASP A 182 22.59 -13.21 28.53
C ASP A 182 22.46 -11.86 29.25
N ASP A 183 22.99 -10.79 28.63
CA ASP A 183 22.89 -9.42 29.11
C ASP A 183 23.00 -8.39 27.97
N ILE A 184 22.32 -7.24 28.16
CA ILE A 184 22.35 -6.08 27.24
C ILE A 184 22.61 -4.81 28.04
#